data_26607d4dbbbd3345b7cf67626c43a048
#
_entry.id   26607d4dbbbd3345b7cf67626c43a048
#
_cell.length_a   1.000
_cell.length_b   1.000
_cell.length_c   1.000
_cell.angle_alpha   90.00
_cell.angle_beta   90.00
_cell.angle_gamma   90.00
#
_symmetry.space_group_name_H-M   'P 1'
#
loop_
_entity.id
_entity.type
_entity.pdbx_description
1 polymer ?
#
loop_
_entity_poly.entity_id
_entity_poly.type
_entity_poly.pdbx_seq_one_letter_code
_entity_poly.pdbx_strand_id
1 'polypeptide(L)' 'MASSEGQSERVKGMPTGYEDMTVAEIKAAVSGWTAPMLAAALEYEQAHSKRKGAIAAIESAIGDES' A
#
# COMPACT_ATOMS: atom_id res chain seq x y z
N MET A 1 -3.37 16.91 -19.14
CA MET A 1 -2.93 16.72 -18.26
C MET A 1 -2.01 15.68 -18.05
N ALA A 2 -0.91 15.92 -18.34
CA ALA A 2 0.10 14.94 -18.28
C ALA A 2 0.26 14.43 -16.88
N SER A 3 0.01 15.27 -15.96
CA SER A 3 0.25 14.86 -14.61
C SER A 3 -0.63 13.72 -14.19
N SER A 4 -1.74 13.56 -14.81
CA SER A 4 -2.60 12.52 -14.34
C SER A 4 -2.10 11.16 -14.76
N GLU A 5 -1.22 11.11 -15.74
CA GLU A 5 -0.75 9.86 -16.16
C GLU A 5 0.08 9.16 -15.15
N GLY A 6 0.96 9.84 -14.52
CA GLY A 6 1.79 9.23 -13.51
C GLY A 6 0.99 8.75 -12.34
N GLN A 7 -0.14 9.40 -12.11
CA GLN A 7 -0.91 9.02 -10.97
C GLN A 7 -1.89 7.93 -11.25
N SER A 8 -2.10 7.61 -12.51
CA SER A 8 -3.08 6.61 -12.84
C SER A 8 -2.67 5.24 -12.35
N GLU A 9 -1.39 5.04 -12.02
CA GLU A 9 -0.96 3.76 -11.54
C GLU A 9 -1.17 3.61 -10.06
N ARG A 10 -1.52 4.68 -9.38
CA ARG A 10 -1.72 4.60 -7.94
C ARG A 10 -3.16 4.23 -7.65
N VAL A 11 -3.37 3.40 -6.65
CA VAL A 11 -4.70 3.05 -6.21
C VAL A 11 -5.20 4.19 -5.35
N LYS A 12 -6.43 4.63 -5.59
CA LYS A 12 -6.98 5.74 -4.86
C LYS A 12 -7.04 5.41 -3.38
N GLY A 13 -6.59 6.34 -2.56
CA GLY A 13 -6.57 6.15 -1.12
C GLY A 13 -5.25 5.60 -0.61
N MET A 14 -4.36 5.27 -1.51
CA MET A 14 -3.08 4.71 -1.14
C MET A 14 -2.23 5.74 -0.41
N PRO A 15 -1.43 5.34 0.57
CA PRO A 15 -0.58 6.29 1.29
C PRO A 15 0.39 6.99 0.35
N THR A 16 0.64 8.26 0.62
CA THR A 16 1.55 9.04 -0.19
C THR A 16 2.95 8.45 -0.09
N GLY A 17 3.58 8.28 -1.24
CA GLY A 17 4.96 7.77 -1.25
C GLY A 17 5.08 6.27 -1.06
N TYR A 18 3.96 5.56 -1.05
CA TYR A 18 4.00 4.11 -0.83
C TYR A 18 4.92 3.41 -1.81
N GLU A 19 4.90 3.82 -3.05
CA GLU A 19 5.68 3.13 -4.08
C GLU A 19 7.17 3.22 -3.83
N ASP A 20 7.62 4.17 -3.02
CA ASP A 20 9.04 4.31 -2.71
C ASP A 20 9.41 3.65 -1.39
N MET A 21 8.47 3.02 -0.70
CA MET A 21 8.73 2.45 0.60
C MET A 21 9.32 1.06 0.47
N THR A 22 10.25 0.74 1.36
CA THR A 22 10.78 -0.61 1.44
C THR A 22 9.82 -1.46 2.26
N VAL A 23 10.00 -2.77 2.21
CA VAL A 23 9.16 -3.67 3.00
C VAL A 23 9.27 -3.33 4.49
N ALA A 24 10.48 -3.02 4.95
CA ALA A 24 10.67 -2.68 6.36
C ALA A 24 9.91 -1.42 6.74
N GLU A 25 9.91 -0.43 5.83
CA GLU A 25 9.17 0.80 6.09
C GLU A 25 7.69 0.55 6.12
N ILE A 26 7.21 -0.31 5.24
CA ILE A 26 5.80 -0.65 5.19
C ILE A 26 5.39 -1.34 6.49
N LYS A 27 6.19 -2.29 6.96
CA LYS A 27 5.89 -2.99 8.19
C LYS A 27 5.76 -2.03 9.36
N ALA A 28 6.60 -1.02 9.39
CA ALA A 28 6.56 -0.05 10.48
C ALA A 28 5.37 0.90 10.35
N ALA A 29 4.94 1.18 9.14
CA ALA A 29 3.91 2.17 8.90
C ALA A 29 2.49 1.64 8.96
N VAL A 30 2.30 0.36 8.67
CA VAL A 30 0.94 -0.17 8.50
C VAL A 30 0.06 0.00 9.73
N SER A 31 0.66 0.01 10.91
CA SER A 31 -0.14 0.13 12.13
C SER A 31 -0.83 1.49 12.22
N GLY A 32 -0.34 2.47 11.48
CA GLY A 32 -0.94 3.79 11.49
C GLY A 32 -1.87 4.05 10.31
N TRP A 33 -2.06 3.07 9.45
CA TRP A 33 -2.90 3.26 8.27
C TRP A 33 -4.34 2.88 8.56
N THR A 34 -5.26 3.57 7.90
CA THR A 34 -6.68 3.24 8.03
C THR A 34 -6.99 2.04 7.14
N ALA A 35 -8.15 1.44 7.35
CA ALA A 35 -8.55 0.28 6.56
C ALA A 35 -8.56 0.58 5.05
N PRO A 36 -9.09 1.72 4.59
CA PRO A 36 -9.03 2.03 3.17
C PRO A 36 -7.60 2.16 2.66
N MET A 37 -6.69 2.70 3.46
CA MET A 37 -5.30 2.82 3.06
C MET A 37 -4.66 1.45 2.91
N LEU A 38 -4.95 0.55 3.84
CA LEU A 38 -4.42 -0.79 3.78
C LEU A 38 -4.93 -1.53 2.55
N ALA A 39 -6.20 -1.40 2.26
CA ALA A 39 -6.79 -2.07 1.10
C ALA A 39 -6.18 -1.55 -0.19
N ALA A 40 -6.00 -0.23 -0.29
CA ALA A 40 -5.43 0.37 -1.48
C ALA A 40 -3.98 -0.06 -1.67
N ALA A 41 -3.21 -0.07 -0.58
CA ALA A 41 -1.82 -0.48 -0.65
C ALA A 41 -1.70 -1.95 -1.06
N LEU A 42 -2.58 -2.80 -0.54
CA LEU A 42 -2.56 -4.20 -0.90
C LEU A 42 -2.87 -4.40 -2.37
N GLU A 43 -3.85 -3.69 -2.87
CA GLU A 43 -4.21 -3.78 -4.28
C GLU A 43 -3.04 -3.35 -5.16
N TYR A 44 -2.39 -2.27 -4.80
CA TYR A 44 -1.26 -1.77 -5.56
C TYR A 44 -0.12 -2.80 -5.54
N GLU A 45 0.16 -3.35 -4.36
CA GLU A 45 1.26 -4.29 -4.23
C GLU A 45 1.02 -5.54 -5.06
N GLN A 46 -0.19 -6.02 -5.07
CA GLN A 46 -0.52 -7.21 -5.85
C GLN A 46 -0.47 -6.96 -7.34
N ALA A 47 -0.75 -5.74 -7.76
CA ALA A 47 -0.76 -5.41 -9.18
C ALA A 47 0.62 -5.04 -9.71
N HIS A 48 1.48 -4.50 -8.85
CA HIS A 48 2.75 -3.96 -9.33
C HIS A 48 3.99 -4.60 -8.72
N SER A 49 4.26 -4.33 -7.47
CA SER A 49 5.51 -4.76 -6.87
C SER A 49 5.51 -6.22 -6.45
N LYS A 50 4.39 -6.73 -6.04
CA LYS A 50 4.22 -8.12 -5.66
C LYS A 50 5.24 -8.60 -4.63
N ARG A 51 5.62 -7.73 -3.71
CA ARG A 51 6.58 -8.10 -2.69
C ARG A 51 5.86 -8.87 -1.59
N LYS A 52 6.23 -10.12 -1.38
CA LYS A 52 5.53 -10.97 -0.44
C LYS A 52 5.56 -10.43 0.98
N GLY A 53 6.69 -9.84 1.38
CA GLY A 53 6.79 -9.29 2.72
C GLY A 53 5.84 -8.11 2.94
N ALA A 54 5.69 -7.27 1.93
CA ALA A 54 4.79 -6.14 2.03
C ALA A 54 3.35 -6.61 2.06
N ILE A 55 3.01 -7.56 1.21
CA ILE A 55 1.66 -8.10 1.16
C ILE A 55 1.32 -8.72 2.51
N ALA A 56 2.23 -9.50 3.07
CA ALA A 56 2.00 -10.13 4.36
C ALA A 56 1.79 -9.11 5.46
N ALA A 57 2.59 -8.04 5.45
CA ALA A 57 2.47 -7.01 6.47
C ALA A 57 1.11 -6.31 6.37
N ILE A 58 0.69 -6.00 5.16
CA ILE A 58 -0.57 -5.31 4.95
C ILE A 58 -1.73 -6.23 5.34
N GLU A 59 -1.68 -7.49 4.93
CA GLU A 59 -2.74 -8.42 5.25
C GLU A 59 -2.85 -8.64 6.74
N SER A 60 -1.72 -8.69 7.43
CA SER A 60 -1.73 -8.86 8.86
C SER A 60 -2.39 -7.66 9.54
N ALA A 61 -2.11 -6.47 9.05
CA ALA A 61 -2.71 -5.26 9.60
C ALA A 61 -4.21 -5.22 9.33
N ILE A 62 -4.64 -5.68 8.15
CA ILE A 62 -6.06 -5.74 7.84
C ILE A 62 -6.75 -6.72 8.79
N GLY A 63 -6.12 -7.84 9.07
CA GLY A 63 -6.67 -8.80 10.00
C GLY A 63 -6.85 -8.23 11.39
N ASP A 64 -5.91 -7.37 11.80
CA ASP A 64 -6.02 -6.77 13.11
C ASP A 64 -7.16 -5.77 13.18
N GLU A 65 -7.55 -5.20 12.05
CA GLU A 65 -8.63 -4.25 12.03
C GLU A 65 -9.97 -4.94 12.18
N SER A 66 -10.04 -6.18 11.82
CA SER A 66 -11.27 -6.94 11.91
C SER A 66 -11.55 -7.31 13.34
#